data_ab316fb29c7d8e4091bb9892ee09bfab
#
_entry.id   ab316fb29c7d8e4091bb9892ee09bfab
#
_cell.length_a   1.000
_cell.length_b   1.000
_cell.length_c   1.000
_cell.angle_alpha   90.00
_cell.angle_beta   90.00
_cell.angle_gamma   90.00
#
_symmetry.space_group_name_H-M   'P 1'
#
loop_
_entity.id
_entity.type
_entity.pdbx_description
1 polymer ?
#
loop_
_entity_poly.entity_id
_entity_poly.type
_entity_poly.pdbx_seq_one_letter_code
_entity_poly.pdbx_strand_id
1 'polypeptide(L)'
;MAASHRLLRIFFEALSEAGITHCFVNLGSDHPAMLEAMIKAKQQNKTNFPNIITCPSELVALSAALGYAQATGVPQCVIVHVDCGTLAMGQSIHNASVSRVPVLCFAGLSPFTQNGEMLGSRTEFIHWLQDVPDQAAIVRQYCRYTGEIKTGRNIKQMVSRALQFATSDPKGPAYLMAAREVLEERVGKESLDGEILSSISPSALPEQEVELIANSLMGAKRPVVITSYLGRNHNAPALLAELCDKLPITVVEMVGSDVSLGSDHEAYRGVTVTTHPEVLEADVILILDCDVPWIPTAGKPRAGTKIFHLDVDPLKQQMPLFSINATRKLRVGCGIALEQINAFLDKQNINRAKYTLEFEERSENYKTWRETLQALESPSSDGVVSVPYLASRLRDSLPKDTIYVLEAVTNAGHLIHHLNLTKPGSLVASGAGGLGWGGGAALGVKLGKPGSFICAIVGDGVYLFSQMESVYWIARRYDIPFLLIVLNNGGWNAPKVSALLVHKDGLSSKSNRRDLNISFDPSPDYPGIATAAGKAWGKTVTTQSELDPAIKEATDVVQGGKCAVIEVSVPSMWKEN
;
A
#
# COMPACT_ATOMS: atom_id res chain seq x y z
N MET A 1 45.29 -19.97 -5.64
CA MET A 1 44.03 -20.44 -5.03
C MET A 1 42.95 -19.45 -5.40
N ALA A 2 41.98 -19.84 -6.24
CA ALA A 2 40.82 -19.00 -6.59
C ALA A 2 40.06 -18.68 -5.31
N ALA A 3 39.81 -17.41 -5.07
CA ALA A 3 39.07 -16.97 -3.88
C ALA A 3 37.67 -17.55 -3.93
N SER A 4 37.41 -18.59 -3.13
CA SER A 4 36.07 -19.12 -2.97
C SER A 4 35.20 -18.06 -2.24
N HIS A 5 34.13 -17.66 -2.85
CA HIS A 5 33.16 -16.76 -2.24
C HIS A 5 32.08 -17.59 -1.53
N ARG A 6 31.66 -17.20 -0.32
CA ARG A 6 30.49 -17.80 0.30
C ARG A 6 29.25 -17.30 -0.42
N LEU A 7 28.29 -18.17 -0.61
CA LEU A 7 27.03 -17.95 -1.35
C LEU A 7 26.36 -16.62 -1.02
N LEU A 8 26.26 -16.30 0.26
CA LEU A 8 25.48 -15.14 0.72
C LEU A 8 26.10 -13.77 0.39
N ARG A 9 27.40 -13.71 0.16
CA ARG A 9 27.97 -12.51 -0.44
C ARG A 9 27.38 -12.26 -1.83
N ILE A 10 27.21 -13.32 -2.62
CA ILE A 10 26.65 -13.26 -3.98
C ILE A 10 25.15 -12.92 -3.94
N PHE A 11 24.41 -13.41 -2.92
CA PHE A 11 23.01 -13.05 -2.72
C PHE A 11 22.84 -11.54 -2.51
N PHE A 12 23.57 -10.94 -1.56
CA PHE A 12 23.49 -9.49 -1.32
C PHE A 12 24.02 -8.66 -2.52
N GLU A 13 25.04 -9.16 -3.23
CA GLU A 13 25.50 -8.55 -4.47
C GLU A 13 24.39 -8.58 -5.55
N ALA A 14 23.70 -9.70 -5.71
CA ALA A 14 22.56 -9.83 -6.63
C ALA A 14 21.42 -8.88 -6.29
N LEU A 15 21.10 -8.72 -5.00
CA LEU A 15 20.10 -7.75 -4.54
C LEU A 15 20.50 -6.32 -4.91
N SER A 16 21.74 -5.95 -4.64
CA SER A 16 22.26 -4.61 -4.93
C SER A 16 22.32 -4.32 -6.43
N GLU A 17 22.75 -5.28 -7.26
CA GLU A 17 22.76 -5.20 -8.72
C GLU A 17 21.34 -5.02 -9.29
N ALA A 18 20.34 -5.63 -8.64
CA ALA A 18 18.94 -5.48 -8.99
C ALA A 18 18.28 -4.18 -8.47
N GLY A 19 19.05 -3.28 -7.85
CA GLY A 19 18.56 -1.99 -7.35
C GLY A 19 17.92 -2.04 -5.96
N ILE A 20 17.99 -3.17 -5.26
CA ILE A 20 17.53 -3.26 -3.86
C ILE A 20 18.55 -2.54 -2.96
N THR A 21 18.08 -1.53 -2.26
CA THR A 21 18.90 -0.66 -1.42
C THR A 21 18.80 -0.99 0.07
N HIS A 22 17.72 -1.68 0.49
CA HIS A 22 17.45 -2.03 1.88
C HIS A 22 17.04 -3.49 2.02
N CYS A 23 17.52 -4.13 3.09
CA CYS A 23 17.02 -5.42 3.56
C CYS A 23 16.45 -5.23 4.97
N PHE A 24 15.16 -5.51 5.13
CA PHE A 24 14.47 -5.52 6.41
C PHE A 24 14.56 -6.92 7.00
N VAL A 25 15.24 -7.07 8.11
CA VAL A 25 15.68 -8.40 8.57
C VAL A 25 15.19 -8.72 9.98
N ASN A 26 14.67 -9.93 10.16
CA ASN A 26 14.54 -10.62 11.43
C ASN A 26 15.29 -11.95 11.33
N LEU A 27 16.49 -12.01 11.93
CA LEU A 27 17.42 -13.11 11.74
C LEU A 27 17.24 -14.18 12.81
N GLY A 28 17.39 -15.45 12.41
CA GLY A 28 17.34 -16.61 13.27
C GLY A 28 18.53 -17.56 13.10
N SER A 29 18.42 -18.74 13.68
CA SER A 29 19.47 -19.76 13.68
C SER A 29 19.78 -20.38 12.31
N ASP A 30 18.96 -20.11 11.32
CA ASP A 30 19.14 -20.47 9.91
C ASP A 30 20.05 -19.49 9.12
N HIS A 31 20.49 -18.39 9.74
CA HIS A 31 21.22 -17.30 9.07
C HIS A 31 22.71 -17.11 9.46
N PRO A 32 23.48 -18.11 9.94
CA PRO A 32 24.86 -17.86 10.36
C PRO A 32 25.73 -17.32 9.22
N ALA A 33 25.60 -17.85 8.01
CA ALA A 33 26.33 -17.36 6.85
C ALA A 33 25.95 -15.93 6.45
N MET A 34 24.69 -15.48 6.69
CA MET A 34 24.28 -14.08 6.47
C MET A 34 24.98 -13.13 7.42
N LEU A 35 25.08 -13.49 8.70
CA LEU A 35 25.82 -12.71 9.70
C LEU A 35 27.28 -12.52 9.28
N GLU A 36 27.93 -13.59 8.87
CA GLU A 36 29.32 -13.54 8.37
C GLU A 36 29.45 -12.62 7.13
N ALA A 37 28.50 -12.70 6.19
CA ALA A 37 28.52 -11.86 4.99
C ALA A 37 28.33 -10.36 5.32
N MET A 38 27.39 -10.03 6.22
CA MET A 38 27.13 -8.66 6.69
C MET A 38 28.36 -8.06 7.40
N ILE A 39 28.96 -8.81 8.34
CA ILE A 39 30.16 -8.36 9.06
C ILE A 39 31.33 -8.14 8.11
N LYS A 40 31.55 -9.06 7.17
CA LYS A 40 32.60 -8.93 6.16
C LYS A 40 32.40 -7.73 5.24
N ALA A 41 31.14 -7.46 4.80
CA ALA A 41 30.84 -6.30 4.00
C ALA A 41 31.14 -5.00 4.75
N LYS A 42 30.76 -4.93 6.03
CA LYS A 42 31.03 -3.79 6.91
C LYS A 42 32.54 -3.57 7.11
N GLN A 43 33.32 -4.63 7.37
CA GLN A 43 34.76 -4.53 7.53
C GLN A 43 35.50 -4.08 6.26
N GLN A 44 34.92 -4.40 5.09
CA GLN A 44 35.45 -4.02 3.78
C GLN A 44 34.93 -2.68 3.26
N ASN A 45 34.10 -1.97 4.03
CA ASN A 45 33.46 -0.71 3.63
C ASN A 45 32.80 -0.81 2.24
N LYS A 46 32.08 -1.93 1.95
CA LYS A 46 31.45 -2.14 0.66
C LYS A 46 30.30 -1.17 0.44
N THR A 47 30.34 -0.46 -0.68
CA THR A 47 29.31 0.51 -1.08
C THR A 47 28.15 -0.14 -1.87
N ASN A 48 28.40 -1.27 -2.55
CA ASN A 48 27.37 -2.05 -3.26
C ASN A 48 26.83 -3.18 -2.39
N PHE A 49 26.27 -2.83 -1.25
CA PHE A 49 25.65 -3.74 -0.30
C PHE A 49 24.39 -3.07 0.27
N PRO A 50 23.26 -3.75 0.35
CA PRO A 50 22.03 -3.14 0.87
C PRO A 50 22.19 -2.69 2.32
N ASN A 51 21.51 -1.62 2.71
CA ASN A 51 21.38 -1.21 4.09
C ASN A 51 20.55 -2.25 4.87
N ILE A 52 21.07 -2.71 5.98
CA ILE A 52 20.42 -3.72 6.81
C ILE A 52 19.62 -3.03 7.91
N ILE A 53 18.32 -3.19 7.90
CA ILE A 53 17.40 -2.66 8.90
C ILE A 53 16.88 -3.82 9.75
N THR A 54 17.32 -3.88 11.00
CA THR A 54 16.82 -4.87 11.96
C THR A 54 15.37 -4.58 12.33
N CYS A 55 14.50 -5.54 12.14
CA CYS A 55 13.07 -5.45 12.45
C CYS A 55 12.69 -6.54 13.45
N PRO A 56 12.33 -6.21 14.71
CA PRO A 56 11.91 -7.21 15.70
C PRO A 56 10.58 -7.91 15.38
N SER A 57 9.88 -7.44 14.33
CA SER A 57 8.61 -7.98 13.85
C SER A 57 8.61 -8.10 12.34
N GLU A 58 8.24 -9.26 11.82
CA GLU A 58 8.14 -9.56 10.40
C GLU A 58 6.99 -8.79 9.73
N LEU A 59 5.89 -8.56 10.45
CA LEU A 59 4.80 -7.70 10.01
C LEU A 59 5.31 -6.29 9.71
N VAL A 60 6.10 -5.71 10.62
CA VAL A 60 6.70 -4.39 10.45
C VAL A 60 7.75 -4.40 9.32
N ALA A 61 8.59 -5.44 9.26
CA ALA A 61 9.61 -5.58 8.22
C ALA A 61 9.01 -5.55 6.81
N LEU A 62 7.99 -6.36 6.58
CA LEU A 62 7.33 -6.43 5.27
C LEU A 62 6.52 -5.17 4.99
N SER A 63 5.85 -4.60 5.98
CA SER A 63 5.12 -3.33 5.83
C SER A 63 6.06 -2.17 5.47
N ALA A 64 7.28 -2.14 6.03
CA ALA A 64 8.29 -1.15 5.66
C ALA A 64 8.78 -1.35 4.21
N ALA A 65 9.04 -2.59 3.80
CA ALA A 65 9.38 -2.89 2.41
C ALA A 65 8.26 -2.47 1.43
N LEU A 66 6.99 -2.68 1.81
CA LEU A 66 5.83 -2.24 1.02
C LEU A 66 5.77 -0.72 0.90
N GLY A 67 5.83 0.01 2.02
CA GLY A 67 5.80 1.47 2.02
C GLY A 67 6.93 2.07 1.16
N TYR A 68 8.13 1.50 1.24
CA TYR A 68 9.24 1.90 0.37
C TYR A 68 8.92 1.68 -1.11
N ALA A 69 8.43 0.49 -1.46
CA ALA A 69 8.14 0.14 -2.85
C ALA A 69 6.95 0.95 -3.42
N GLN A 70 5.93 1.23 -2.60
CA GLN A 70 4.81 2.10 -3.01
C GLN A 70 5.27 3.53 -3.29
N ALA A 71 6.14 4.08 -2.43
CA ALA A 71 6.64 5.45 -2.60
C ALA A 71 7.65 5.63 -3.75
N THR A 72 8.39 4.57 -4.12
CA THR A 72 9.51 4.66 -5.07
C THR A 72 9.32 3.86 -6.35
N GLY A 73 8.43 2.87 -6.37
CA GLY A 73 8.32 1.86 -7.42
C GLY A 73 9.41 0.78 -7.40
N VAL A 74 10.39 0.86 -6.46
CA VAL A 74 11.55 -0.04 -6.39
C VAL A 74 11.32 -1.10 -5.31
N PRO A 75 11.34 -2.41 -5.65
CA PRO A 75 11.18 -3.49 -4.67
C PRO A 75 12.31 -3.48 -3.64
N GLN A 76 12.00 -3.90 -2.41
CA GLN A 76 12.98 -4.12 -1.37
C GLN A 76 12.97 -5.58 -0.92
N CYS A 77 13.96 -5.99 -0.12
CA CYS A 77 14.07 -7.36 0.37
C CYS A 77 13.68 -7.44 1.85
N VAL A 78 12.95 -8.51 2.20
CA VAL A 78 12.64 -8.89 3.58
C VAL A 78 13.26 -10.25 3.86
N ILE A 79 14.01 -10.38 4.95
CA ILE A 79 14.66 -11.64 5.33
C ILE A 79 14.12 -12.07 6.69
N VAL A 80 13.56 -13.28 6.75
CA VAL A 80 12.88 -13.81 7.93
C VAL A 80 13.33 -15.23 8.26
N HIS A 81 13.07 -15.63 9.50
CA HIS A 81 13.48 -16.92 10.05
C HIS A 81 12.47 -18.03 9.72
N VAL A 82 12.88 -19.02 8.95
CA VAL A 82 12.17 -20.26 8.57
C VAL A 82 10.64 -20.12 8.46
N ASP A 83 9.89 -21.12 8.86
CA ASP A 83 8.42 -21.15 8.85
C ASP A 83 7.80 -20.14 9.83
N CYS A 84 8.37 -19.97 11.01
CA CYS A 84 7.85 -19.04 12.02
C CYS A 84 7.85 -17.58 11.54
N GLY A 85 8.96 -17.11 10.98
CA GLY A 85 9.02 -15.77 10.39
C GLY A 85 8.15 -15.65 9.14
N THR A 86 8.02 -16.73 8.36
CA THR A 86 7.10 -16.79 7.23
C THR A 86 5.64 -16.65 7.66
N LEU A 87 5.23 -17.34 8.75
CA LEU A 87 3.89 -17.22 9.34
C LEU A 87 3.63 -15.79 9.86
N ALA A 88 4.62 -15.19 10.53
CA ALA A 88 4.49 -13.85 11.10
C ALA A 88 4.32 -12.72 10.04
N MET A 89 4.68 -12.97 8.78
CA MET A 89 4.40 -12.07 7.66
C MET A 89 2.95 -12.16 7.13
N GLY A 90 2.09 -13.03 7.63
CA GLY A 90 0.81 -13.42 7.03
C GLY A 90 -0.07 -12.24 6.58
N GLN A 91 -0.30 -11.25 7.44
CA GLN A 91 -1.10 -10.06 7.09
C GLN A 91 -0.40 -9.18 6.05
N SER A 92 0.90 -8.95 6.22
CA SER A 92 1.66 -8.07 5.32
C SER A 92 1.82 -8.67 3.92
N ILE A 93 1.96 -10.00 3.78
CA ILE A 93 2.06 -10.62 2.46
C ILE A 93 0.71 -10.63 1.73
N HIS A 94 -0.40 -10.71 2.48
CA HIS A 94 -1.74 -10.44 1.94
C HIS A 94 -1.80 -9.01 1.37
N ASN A 95 -1.38 -8.02 2.14
CA ASN A 95 -1.36 -6.63 1.70
C ASN A 95 -0.48 -6.43 0.44
N ALA A 96 0.72 -7.03 0.41
CA ALA A 96 1.60 -6.99 -0.76
C ALA A 96 0.93 -7.56 -2.03
N SER A 97 0.23 -8.68 -1.87
CA SER A 97 -0.44 -9.36 -2.97
C SER A 97 -1.62 -8.56 -3.53
N VAL A 98 -2.53 -8.12 -2.65
CA VAL A 98 -3.74 -7.38 -3.02
C VAL A 98 -3.40 -6.00 -3.57
N SER A 99 -2.48 -5.28 -2.91
CA SER A 99 -2.02 -3.97 -3.40
C SER A 99 -1.09 -4.06 -4.60
N ARG A 100 -0.75 -5.27 -5.09
CA ARG A 100 0.14 -5.49 -6.23
C ARG A 100 1.49 -4.78 -6.08
N VAL A 101 2.06 -4.80 -4.87
CA VAL A 101 3.33 -4.14 -4.55
C VAL A 101 4.47 -5.15 -4.69
N PRO A 102 5.51 -4.85 -5.49
CA PRO A 102 6.64 -5.75 -5.67
C PRO A 102 7.51 -5.77 -4.41
N VAL A 103 7.81 -6.96 -3.91
CA VAL A 103 8.73 -7.19 -2.80
C VAL A 103 9.37 -8.57 -2.94
N LEU A 104 10.62 -8.71 -2.53
CA LEU A 104 11.29 -10.00 -2.42
C LEU A 104 11.32 -10.42 -0.95
N CYS A 105 10.64 -11.51 -0.62
CA CYS A 105 10.73 -12.16 0.69
C CYS A 105 11.74 -13.32 0.58
N PHE A 106 12.66 -13.41 1.51
CA PHE A 106 13.58 -14.53 1.66
C PHE A 106 13.43 -15.13 3.06
N ALA A 107 13.32 -16.45 3.14
CA ALA A 107 13.35 -17.17 4.41
C ALA A 107 14.38 -18.29 4.36
N GLY A 108 15.01 -18.58 5.49
CA GLY A 108 15.76 -19.82 5.61
C GLY A 108 14.84 -21.05 5.62
N LEU A 109 15.44 -22.21 5.50
CA LEU A 109 14.86 -23.50 5.78
C LEU A 109 15.64 -24.19 6.90
N SER A 110 14.99 -25.02 7.67
CA SER A 110 15.67 -25.89 8.61
C SER A 110 16.70 -26.74 7.89
N PRO A 111 17.84 -27.04 8.55
CA PRO A 111 18.87 -27.89 7.95
C PRO A 111 18.32 -29.28 7.60
N PHE A 112 18.72 -29.81 6.45
CA PHE A 112 18.32 -31.14 5.97
C PHE A 112 19.32 -32.27 6.34
N THR A 113 20.44 -31.92 6.98
CA THR A 113 21.40 -32.86 7.55
C THR A 113 21.41 -32.78 9.09
N GLN A 114 21.65 -33.89 9.80
CA GLN A 114 21.50 -33.94 11.24
C GLN A 114 22.72 -34.44 12.01
N ASN A 115 23.66 -35.15 11.37
CA ASN A 115 24.80 -35.77 12.03
C ASN A 115 26.13 -35.08 11.68
N GLY A 116 26.09 -33.86 11.15
CA GLY A 116 27.29 -33.12 10.75
C GLY A 116 27.81 -33.49 9.35
N GLU A 117 26.97 -34.06 8.50
CA GLU A 117 27.31 -34.50 7.15
C GLU A 117 27.74 -33.33 6.26
N MET A 118 27.18 -32.16 6.53
CA MET A 118 27.49 -30.92 5.83
C MET A 118 27.68 -29.77 6.81
N LEU A 119 28.47 -28.76 6.41
CA LEU A 119 28.52 -27.49 7.13
C LEU A 119 27.11 -26.87 7.11
N GLY A 120 26.60 -26.53 8.26
CA GLY A 120 25.22 -26.05 8.39
C GLY A 120 24.23 -27.10 8.91
N SER A 121 24.64 -28.36 9.14
CA SER A 121 23.83 -29.41 9.79
C SER A 121 23.14 -28.92 11.06
N ARG A 122 22.09 -29.61 11.49
CA ARG A 122 21.34 -29.30 12.72
C ARG A 122 22.24 -29.23 13.95
N THR A 123 22.14 -28.15 14.70
CA THR A 123 22.94 -27.88 15.90
C THR A 123 22.11 -27.51 17.12
N GLU A 124 20.81 -27.29 16.95
CA GLU A 124 19.88 -26.84 17.99
C GLU A 124 18.59 -27.63 17.91
N PHE A 125 17.97 -27.94 19.05
CA PHE A 125 16.72 -28.71 19.09
C PHE A 125 15.60 -28.10 18.24
N ILE A 126 15.59 -26.80 18.12
CA ILE A 126 14.59 -26.05 17.38
C ILE A 126 14.57 -26.40 15.88
N HIS A 127 15.68 -26.84 15.31
CA HIS A 127 15.77 -27.24 13.90
C HIS A 127 14.95 -28.48 13.55
N TRP A 128 14.46 -29.24 14.54
CA TRP A 128 13.50 -30.32 14.33
C TRP A 128 12.05 -29.88 14.53
N LEU A 129 11.82 -28.80 15.28
CA LEU A 129 10.49 -28.29 15.59
C LEU A 129 10.00 -27.24 14.58
N GLN A 130 10.95 -26.54 13.94
CA GLN A 130 10.70 -25.53 12.90
C GLN A 130 10.98 -26.07 11.50
N ASP A 131 10.46 -27.24 11.20
CA ASP A 131 10.71 -27.97 9.95
C ASP A 131 9.36 -28.49 9.41
N VAL A 132 8.67 -27.64 8.68
CA VAL A 132 7.38 -27.99 8.07
C VAL A 132 7.56 -28.61 6.71
N PRO A 133 6.73 -29.59 6.31
CA PRO A 133 6.90 -30.33 5.04
C PRO A 133 6.89 -29.45 3.78
N ASP A 134 6.16 -28.35 3.77
CA ASP A 134 6.07 -27.40 2.64
C ASP A 134 5.94 -25.97 3.17
N GLN A 135 7.07 -25.34 3.48
CA GLN A 135 7.10 -23.97 3.99
C GLN A 135 6.54 -22.95 2.98
N ALA A 136 6.77 -23.17 1.68
CA ALA A 136 6.26 -22.27 0.65
C ALA A 136 4.73 -22.25 0.61
N ALA A 137 4.05 -23.33 1.03
CA ALA A 137 2.58 -23.40 1.06
C ALA A 137 1.96 -22.34 1.97
N ILE A 138 2.67 -21.87 3.00
CA ILE A 138 2.21 -20.82 3.91
C ILE A 138 1.87 -19.54 3.14
N VAL A 139 2.66 -19.19 2.13
CA VAL A 139 2.56 -17.92 1.40
C VAL A 139 2.25 -18.06 -0.10
N ARG A 140 2.26 -19.27 -0.64
CA ARG A 140 2.12 -19.55 -2.08
C ARG A 140 0.90 -18.90 -2.72
N GLN A 141 -0.23 -18.85 -2.00
CA GLN A 141 -1.47 -18.25 -2.52
C GLN A 141 -1.37 -16.74 -2.76
N TYR A 142 -0.44 -16.07 -2.10
CA TYR A 142 -0.25 -14.61 -2.17
C TYR A 142 0.88 -14.20 -3.09
N CYS A 143 1.86 -15.10 -3.32
CA CYS A 143 3.07 -14.79 -4.08
C CYS A 143 2.87 -14.99 -5.59
N ARG A 144 3.54 -14.13 -6.38
CA ARG A 144 3.65 -14.28 -7.83
C ARG A 144 4.64 -15.38 -8.20
N TYR A 145 5.60 -15.63 -7.34
CA TYR A 145 6.61 -16.66 -7.50
C TYR A 145 7.05 -17.19 -6.13
N THR A 146 7.22 -18.50 -6.03
CA THR A 146 7.86 -19.16 -4.90
C THR A 146 8.95 -20.08 -5.43
N GLY A 147 10.13 -20.05 -4.80
CA GLY A 147 11.26 -20.86 -5.25
C GLY A 147 12.20 -21.25 -4.10
N GLU A 148 12.81 -22.42 -4.24
CA GLU A 148 13.86 -22.89 -3.36
C GLU A 148 15.21 -22.80 -4.05
N ILE A 149 16.18 -22.15 -3.41
CA ILE A 149 17.58 -22.12 -3.85
C ILE A 149 18.24 -23.39 -3.35
N LYS A 150 18.60 -24.28 -4.28
CA LYS A 150 19.20 -25.60 -4.00
C LYS A 150 20.71 -25.64 -4.15
N THR A 151 21.30 -24.58 -4.70
CA THR A 151 22.76 -24.41 -4.82
C THR A 151 23.08 -22.94 -5.00
N GLY A 152 24.25 -22.53 -4.51
CA GLY A 152 24.75 -21.19 -4.71
C GLY A 152 25.20 -20.86 -6.13
N ARG A 153 25.32 -21.85 -6.99
CA ARG A 153 25.86 -21.66 -8.35
C ARG A 153 24.93 -20.84 -9.25
N ASN A 154 23.62 -20.84 -8.98
CA ASN A 154 22.61 -20.10 -9.76
C ASN A 154 21.82 -19.08 -8.94
N ILE A 155 22.37 -18.65 -7.80
CA ILE A 155 21.65 -17.75 -6.89
C ILE A 155 21.26 -16.42 -7.55
N LYS A 156 22.14 -15.83 -8.38
CA LYS A 156 21.82 -14.60 -9.12
C LYS A 156 20.66 -14.79 -10.08
N GLN A 157 20.62 -15.94 -10.77
CA GLN A 157 19.50 -16.29 -11.66
C GLN A 157 18.19 -16.42 -10.88
N MET A 158 18.23 -17.07 -9.69
CA MET A 158 17.04 -17.24 -8.85
C MET A 158 16.51 -15.91 -8.32
N VAL A 159 17.40 -15.02 -7.84
CA VAL A 159 17.05 -13.67 -7.39
C VAL A 159 16.48 -12.85 -8.55
N SER A 160 17.16 -12.82 -9.69
CA SER A 160 16.73 -12.10 -10.88
C SER A 160 15.37 -12.58 -11.39
N ARG A 161 15.16 -13.91 -11.42
CA ARG A 161 13.88 -14.48 -11.80
C ARG A 161 12.75 -14.15 -10.83
N ALA A 162 13.00 -14.22 -9.53
CA ALA A 162 12.00 -13.85 -8.52
C ALA A 162 11.58 -12.38 -8.64
N LEU A 163 12.56 -11.49 -8.86
CA LEU A 163 12.30 -10.06 -9.06
C LEU A 163 11.59 -9.78 -10.38
N GLN A 164 11.90 -10.52 -11.46
CA GLN A 164 11.19 -10.41 -12.72
C GLN A 164 9.68 -10.68 -12.54
N PHE A 165 9.33 -11.72 -11.78
CA PHE A 165 7.92 -12.00 -11.45
C PHE A 165 7.31 -10.92 -10.55
N ALA A 166 8.04 -10.47 -9.53
CA ALA A 166 7.54 -9.47 -8.60
C ALA A 166 7.24 -8.13 -9.29
N THR A 167 8.05 -7.74 -10.25
CA THR A 167 7.99 -6.44 -10.95
C THR A 167 7.20 -6.47 -12.26
N SER A 168 6.84 -7.65 -12.78
CA SER A 168 5.97 -7.79 -13.95
C SER A 168 4.50 -7.75 -13.56
N ASP A 169 3.64 -7.15 -14.40
CA ASP A 169 2.21 -7.05 -14.15
C ASP A 169 1.46 -8.40 -14.34
N PRO A 170 0.56 -8.70 -13.41
CA PRO A 170 0.23 -8.01 -12.16
C PRO A 170 1.34 -8.18 -11.11
N LYS A 171 1.91 -7.05 -10.64
CA LYS A 171 3.00 -7.03 -9.66
C LYS A 171 2.59 -7.68 -8.33
N GLY A 172 3.56 -8.03 -7.50
CA GLY A 172 3.28 -8.57 -6.17
C GLY A 172 4.50 -9.21 -5.52
N PRO A 173 4.33 -9.87 -4.36
CA PRO A 173 5.44 -10.48 -3.64
C PRO A 173 5.99 -11.71 -4.36
N ALA A 174 7.32 -11.88 -4.30
CA ALA A 174 8.00 -13.13 -4.61
C ALA A 174 8.66 -13.68 -3.35
N TYR A 175 8.71 -15.00 -3.22
CA TYR A 175 9.25 -15.68 -2.06
C TYR A 175 10.33 -16.66 -2.47
N LEU A 176 11.53 -16.50 -1.89
CA LEU A 176 12.64 -17.42 -2.02
C LEU A 176 12.99 -18.03 -0.65
N MET A 177 13.44 -19.26 -0.67
CA MET A 177 13.92 -19.95 0.53
C MET A 177 15.17 -20.77 0.23
N ALA A 178 16.00 -21.01 1.26
CA ALA A 178 17.18 -21.85 1.15
C ALA A 178 17.53 -22.50 2.48
N ALA A 179 17.95 -23.77 2.44
CA ALA A 179 18.45 -24.46 3.62
C ALA A 179 19.81 -23.92 4.07
N ARG A 180 20.10 -24.07 5.36
CA ARG A 180 21.32 -23.56 5.98
C ARG A 180 22.59 -24.12 5.35
N GLU A 181 22.60 -25.40 4.97
CA GLU A 181 23.73 -26.04 4.28
C GLU A 181 24.01 -25.41 2.91
N VAL A 182 22.94 -25.07 2.20
CA VAL A 182 23.04 -24.37 0.90
C VAL A 182 23.62 -22.97 1.11
N LEU A 183 23.20 -22.27 2.18
CA LEU A 183 23.70 -20.93 2.50
C LEU A 183 25.19 -20.93 2.88
N GLU A 184 25.75 -22.04 3.39
CA GLU A 184 27.17 -22.21 3.71
C GLU A 184 28.03 -22.68 2.51
N GLU A 185 27.40 -22.95 1.35
CA GLU A 185 28.10 -23.41 0.14
C GLU A 185 29.18 -22.43 -0.30
N ARG A 186 30.36 -22.96 -0.68
CA ARG A 186 31.41 -22.17 -1.31
C ARG A 186 31.29 -22.26 -2.81
N VAL A 187 31.11 -21.15 -3.47
CA VAL A 187 30.92 -21.07 -4.90
C VAL A 187 32.09 -20.40 -5.61
N GLY A 188 32.32 -20.79 -6.85
CA GLY A 188 33.39 -20.24 -7.70
C GLY A 188 33.02 -18.87 -8.28
N LYS A 189 33.99 -18.27 -8.98
CA LYS A 189 33.84 -16.94 -9.58
C LYS A 189 32.84 -16.89 -10.73
N GLU A 190 32.57 -18.04 -11.36
CA GLU A 190 31.59 -18.21 -12.47
C GLU A 190 30.15 -17.97 -12.02
N SER A 191 29.85 -18.12 -10.70
CA SER A 191 28.55 -17.82 -10.14
C SER A 191 28.29 -16.32 -10.00
N LEU A 192 29.25 -15.45 -10.35
CA LEU A 192 29.14 -14.00 -10.33
C LEU A 192 28.53 -13.43 -11.61
N ASP A 193 28.52 -14.22 -12.71
CA ASP A 193 27.98 -13.81 -14.00
C ASP A 193 26.50 -14.17 -14.06
N GLY A 194 25.63 -13.20 -13.88
CA GLY A 194 24.19 -13.35 -13.97
C GLY A 194 23.57 -12.15 -14.65
N GLU A 195 22.67 -12.40 -15.59
CA GLU A 195 21.89 -11.34 -16.20
C GLU A 195 20.76 -10.92 -15.25
N ILE A 196 20.51 -9.61 -15.16
CA ILE A 196 19.33 -9.07 -14.50
C ILE A 196 18.18 -9.16 -15.50
N LEU A 197 17.18 -9.99 -15.17
CA LEU A 197 15.98 -10.11 -15.99
C LEU A 197 15.07 -8.91 -15.77
N SER A 198 14.84 -8.15 -16.80
CA SER A 198 13.89 -7.02 -16.76
C SER A 198 12.45 -7.50 -16.59
N SER A 199 11.60 -6.63 -16.05
CA SER A 199 10.15 -6.84 -16.06
C SER A 199 9.61 -6.92 -17.49
N ILE A 200 8.48 -7.61 -17.65
CA ILE A 200 7.77 -7.66 -18.95
C ILE A 200 7.17 -6.27 -19.21
N SER A 201 7.32 -5.78 -20.45
CA SER A 201 6.71 -4.54 -20.89
C SER A 201 5.18 -4.61 -20.83
N PRO A 202 4.49 -3.53 -20.40
CA PRO A 202 3.03 -3.51 -20.37
C PRO A 202 2.44 -3.64 -21.78
N SER A 203 1.24 -4.26 -21.88
CA SER A 203 0.51 -4.39 -23.13
C SER A 203 -0.13 -3.06 -23.57
N ALA A 204 -0.30 -2.88 -24.89
CA ALA A 204 -1.07 -1.80 -25.49
C ALA A 204 -2.44 -2.29 -26.02
N LEU A 205 -3.38 -1.38 -26.26
CA LEU A 205 -4.67 -1.70 -26.90
C LEU A 205 -4.50 -1.93 -28.41
N PRO A 206 -5.23 -2.89 -28.99
CA PRO A 206 -5.45 -2.92 -30.44
C PRO A 206 -6.11 -1.63 -30.94
N GLU A 207 -5.74 -1.14 -32.12
CA GLU A 207 -6.24 0.13 -32.66
C GLU A 207 -7.77 0.19 -32.73
N GLN A 208 -8.42 -0.89 -33.15
CA GLN A 208 -9.89 -1.00 -33.19
C GLN A 208 -10.55 -0.87 -31.79
N GLU A 209 -9.89 -1.28 -30.72
CA GLU A 209 -10.41 -1.13 -29.36
C GLU A 209 -10.21 0.32 -28.86
N VAL A 210 -9.12 0.98 -29.24
CA VAL A 210 -8.92 2.41 -28.97
C VAL A 210 -10.04 3.23 -29.63
N GLU A 211 -10.30 2.96 -30.92
CA GLU A 211 -11.37 3.63 -31.68
C GLU A 211 -12.75 3.39 -31.05
N LEU A 212 -13.06 2.14 -30.69
CA LEU A 212 -14.34 1.78 -30.08
C LEU A 212 -14.56 2.50 -28.73
N ILE A 213 -13.54 2.55 -27.87
CA ILE A 213 -13.61 3.22 -26.57
C ILE A 213 -13.76 4.73 -26.77
N ALA A 214 -12.90 5.34 -27.58
CA ALA A 214 -12.91 6.77 -27.83
C ALA A 214 -14.25 7.24 -28.44
N ASN A 215 -14.76 6.55 -29.45
CA ASN A 215 -16.05 6.84 -30.07
C ASN A 215 -17.21 6.68 -29.09
N SER A 216 -17.15 5.67 -28.18
CA SER A 216 -18.17 5.49 -27.14
C SER A 216 -18.16 6.65 -26.15
N LEU A 217 -16.97 7.10 -25.72
CA LEU A 217 -16.83 8.25 -24.81
C LEU A 217 -17.29 9.56 -25.48
N MET A 218 -16.92 9.81 -26.75
CA MET A 218 -17.39 10.99 -27.50
C MET A 218 -18.91 11.03 -27.70
N GLY A 219 -19.57 9.88 -27.77
CA GLY A 219 -21.03 9.78 -27.92
C GLY A 219 -21.80 9.70 -26.64
N ALA A 220 -21.11 9.61 -25.50
CA ALA A 220 -21.73 9.46 -24.18
C ALA A 220 -22.35 10.77 -23.70
N LYS A 221 -23.47 10.66 -22.95
CA LYS A 221 -24.09 11.78 -22.23
C LYS A 221 -23.59 11.91 -20.82
N ARG A 222 -23.30 10.77 -20.14
CA ARG A 222 -22.81 10.68 -18.76
C ARG A 222 -21.65 9.68 -18.67
N PRO A 223 -20.49 9.99 -19.25
CA PRO A 223 -19.33 9.11 -19.19
C PRO A 223 -18.69 9.18 -17.80
N VAL A 224 -18.36 8.00 -17.23
CA VAL A 224 -17.73 7.87 -15.92
C VAL A 224 -16.47 7.03 -16.03
N VAL A 225 -15.39 7.50 -15.43
CA VAL A 225 -14.19 6.70 -15.14
C VAL A 225 -14.24 6.23 -13.69
N ILE A 226 -13.97 4.96 -13.46
CA ILE A 226 -13.81 4.37 -12.12
C ILE A 226 -12.40 3.82 -12.01
N THR A 227 -11.69 4.22 -10.97
CA THR A 227 -10.32 3.74 -10.70
C THR A 227 -10.09 3.50 -9.22
N SER A 228 -9.04 2.75 -8.87
CA SER A 228 -8.52 2.61 -7.50
C SER A 228 -7.02 2.84 -7.44
N TYR A 229 -6.30 2.38 -8.45
CA TYR A 229 -4.85 2.21 -8.39
C TYR A 229 -4.10 2.90 -9.54
N LEU A 230 -4.77 3.67 -10.37
CA LEU A 230 -4.16 4.34 -11.53
C LEU A 230 -2.96 5.22 -11.11
N GLY A 231 -3.09 5.88 -9.95
CA GLY A 231 -2.06 6.76 -9.39
C GLY A 231 -0.75 6.07 -8.99
N ARG A 232 -0.68 4.74 -8.95
CA ARG A 232 0.60 4.00 -8.79
C ARG A 232 1.58 4.30 -9.91
N ASN A 233 1.09 4.51 -11.11
CA ASN A 233 1.87 5.10 -12.19
C ASN A 233 1.73 6.62 -12.13
N HIS A 234 2.70 7.30 -11.56
CA HIS A 234 2.65 8.75 -11.33
C HIS A 234 2.48 9.60 -12.62
N ASN A 235 2.65 9.01 -13.80
CA ASN A 235 2.38 9.69 -15.08
C ASN A 235 0.92 9.55 -15.52
N ALA A 236 0.21 8.52 -15.07
CA ALA A 236 -1.15 8.24 -15.52
C ALA A 236 -2.21 9.27 -15.06
N PRO A 237 -2.12 9.89 -13.87
CA PRO A 237 -3.04 10.95 -13.48
C PRO A 237 -3.08 12.14 -14.44
N ALA A 238 -1.94 12.57 -14.99
CA ALA A 238 -1.89 13.64 -15.98
C ALA A 238 -2.61 13.24 -17.29
N LEU A 239 -2.45 11.99 -17.72
CA LEU A 239 -3.14 11.46 -18.91
C LEU A 239 -4.66 11.33 -18.69
N LEU A 240 -5.08 11.00 -17.46
CA LEU A 240 -6.50 11.00 -17.12
C LEU A 240 -7.08 12.42 -17.08
N ALA A 241 -6.35 13.38 -16.52
CA ALA A 241 -6.75 14.79 -16.54
C ALA A 241 -6.90 15.31 -17.97
N GLU A 242 -5.94 15.02 -18.85
CA GLU A 242 -5.98 15.35 -20.28
C GLU A 242 -7.23 14.78 -20.97
N LEU A 243 -7.57 13.51 -20.70
CA LEU A 243 -8.80 12.90 -21.21
C LEU A 243 -10.05 13.64 -20.72
N CYS A 244 -10.09 14.01 -19.43
CA CYS A 244 -11.20 14.75 -18.82
C CYS A 244 -11.29 16.21 -19.29
N ASP A 245 -10.20 16.79 -19.77
CA ASP A 245 -10.20 18.13 -20.39
C ASP A 245 -10.76 18.11 -21.82
N LYS A 246 -10.60 16.99 -22.52
CA LYS A 246 -11.14 16.80 -23.88
C LYS A 246 -12.63 16.45 -23.89
N LEU A 247 -13.07 15.67 -22.90
CA LEU A 247 -14.45 15.16 -22.80
C LEU A 247 -15.03 15.39 -21.40
N PRO A 248 -16.36 15.62 -21.25
CA PRO A 248 -16.98 15.91 -19.96
C PRO A 248 -17.15 14.65 -19.08
N ILE A 249 -16.03 13.99 -18.82
CA ILE A 249 -15.99 12.75 -18.04
C ILE A 249 -15.99 13.07 -16.54
N THR A 250 -16.71 12.27 -15.76
CA THR A 250 -16.66 12.28 -14.29
C THR A 250 -15.76 11.15 -13.79
N VAL A 251 -14.93 11.40 -12.79
CA VAL A 251 -14.00 10.43 -12.22
C VAL A 251 -14.36 10.13 -10.78
N VAL A 252 -14.50 8.84 -10.47
CA VAL A 252 -14.76 8.31 -9.12
C VAL A 252 -13.64 7.36 -8.74
N GLU A 253 -13.13 7.48 -7.52
CA GLU A 253 -12.18 6.52 -6.97
C GLU A 253 -12.88 5.52 -6.04
N MET A 254 -12.60 4.24 -6.22
CA MET A 254 -13.00 3.18 -5.28
C MET A 254 -11.84 2.90 -4.35
N VAL A 255 -12.08 2.97 -3.04
CA VAL A 255 -11.14 2.70 -1.95
C VAL A 255 -10.00 3.74 -1.81
N GLY A 256 -9.55 4.40 -2.88
CA GLY A 256 -8.52 5.47 -2.83
C GLY A 256 -7.21 5.06 -2.14
N SER A 257 -6.33 4.37 -2.85
CA SER A 257 -5.01 3.98 -2.33
C SER A 257 -3.87 4.91 -2.78
N ASP A 258 -4.12 5.65 -3.86
CA ASP A 258 -3.19 6.56 -4.52
C ASP A 258 -3.95 7.78 -5.02
N VAL A 259 -3.27 8.84 -5.44
CA VAL A 259 -3.90 9.98 -6.12
C VAL A 259 -4.01 9.65 -7.61
N SER A 260 -5.19 9.22 -8.07
CA SER A 260 -5.43 8.88 -9.47
C SER A 260 -5.87 10.07 -10.32
N LEU A 261 -6.46 11.08 -9.69
CA LEU A 261 -6.75 12.40 -10.27
C LEU A 261 -6.62 13.45 -9.16
N GLY A 262 -6.04 14.61 -9.46
CA GLY A 262 -5.96 15.70 -8.49
C GLY A 262 -7.36 16.12 -8.01
N SER A 263 -7.50 16.29 -6.69
CA SER A 263 -8.79 16.69 -6.09
C SER A 263 -9.25 18.09 -6.47
N ASP A 264 -8.38 18.89 -7.08
CA ASP A 264 -8.65 20.21 -7.64
C ASP A 264 -9.19 20.17 -9.08
N HIS A 265 -9.21 19.00 -9.72
CA HIS A 265 -9.73 18.84 -11.07
C HIS A 265 -11.26 18.71 -11.06
N GLU A 266 -11.97 19.48 -11.90
CA GLU A 266 -13.45 19.53 -11.95
C GLU A 266 -14.13 18.19 -12.30
N ALA A 267 -13.42 17.24 -12.87
CA ALA A 267 -13.92 15.90 -13.13
C ALA A 267 -13.98 15.02 -11.87
N TYR A 268 -13.24 15.36 -10.81
CA TYR A 268 -13.13 14.54 -9.61
C TYR A 268 -14.40 14.57 -8.76
N ARG A 269 -14.87 13.41 -8.30
CA ARG A 269 -16.05 13.25 -7.41
C ARG A 269 -15.76 12.52 -6.12
N GLY A 270 -14.46 12.37 -5.80
CA GLY A 270 -14.02 11.81 -4.53
C GLY A 270 -13.91 10.30 -4.51
N VAL A 271 -13.71 9.81 -3.30
CA VAL A 271 -13.49 8.40 -2.98
C VAL A 271 -14.75 7.78 -2.37
N THR A 272 -15.04 6.54 -2.72
CA THR A 272 -16.13 5.77 -2.09
C THR A 272 -15.65 4.35 -1.77
N VAL A 273 -16.30 3.72 -0.79
CA VAL A 273 -16.16 2.29 -0.46
C VAL A 273 -17.43 1.51 -0.78
N THR A 274 -18.38 2.17 -1.42
CA THR A 274 -19.66 1.61 -1.88
C THR A 274 -19.93 2.05 -3.32
N THR A 275 -21.12 1.82 -3.86
CA THR A 275 -21.46 2.29 -5.21
C THR A 275 -21.68 3.81 -5.21
N HIS A 276 -20.92 4.53 -6.04
CA HIS A 276 -21.10 5.97 -6.21
C HIS A 276 -22.36 6.27 -7.04
N PRO A 277 -23.15 7.31 -6.72
CA PRO A 277 -24.36 7.67 -7.48
C PRO A 277 -24.13 7.88 -8.98
N GLU A 278 -23.02 8.48 -9.38
CA GLU A 278 -22.66 8.70 -10.80
C GLU A 278 -22.61 7.39 -11.60
N VAL A 279 -22.25 6.27 -10.96
CA VAL A 279 -22.19 4.94 -11.59
C VAL A 279 -23.58 4.44 -11.99
N LEU A 280 -24.62 4.80 -11.23
CA LEU A 280 -26.00 4.38 -11.47
C LEU A 280 -26.59 5.03 -12.72
N GLU A 281 -26.17 6.27 -13.00
CA GLU A 281 -26.69 7.09 -14.09
C GLU A 281 -25.83 7.07 -15.36
N ALA A 282 -24.65 6.46 -15.28
CA ALA A 282 -23.70 6.41 -16.40
C ALA A 282 -24.28 5.66 -17.61
N ASP A 283 -24.01 6.14 -18.81
CA ASP A 283 -24.27 5.44 -20.08
C ASP A 283 -23.01 4.79 -20.67
N VAL A 284 -21.83 5.32 -20.31
CA VAL A 284 -20.54 4.71 -20.61
C VAL A 284 -19.68 4.72 -19.35
N ILE A 285 -19.11 3.58 -19.00
CA ILE A 285 -18.17 3.42 -17.88
C ILE A 285 -16.84 2.90 -18.41
N LEU A 286 -15.76 3.60 -18.06
CA LEU A 286 -14.39 3.16 -18.26
C LEU A 286 -13.76 2.81 -16.92
N ILE A 287 -13.52 1.52 -16.67
CA ILE A 287 -12.87 1.02 -15.46
C ILE A 287 -11.38 0.92 -15.73
N LEU A 288 -10.56 1.62 -14.94
CA LEU A 288 -9.10 1.68 -15.05
C LEU A 288 -8.44 1.25 -13.73
N ASP A 289 -7.70 0.15 -13.75
CA ASP A 289 -6.97 -0.35 -12.56
C ASP A 289 -7.84 -0.36 -11.29
N CYS A 290 -9.03 -0.97 -11.36
CA CYS A 290 -9.97 -1.07 -10.26
C CYS A 290 -10.42 -2.52 -10.04
N ASP A 291 -10.31 -3.01 -8.81
CA ASP A 291 -10.67 -4.37 -8.48
C ASP A 291 -12.17 -4.55 -8.25
N VAL A 292 -12.81 -3.63 -7.53
CA VAL A 292 -14.24 -3.68 -7.20
C VAL A 292 -14.88 -2.32 -7.51
N PRO A 293 -15.35 -2.10 -8.74
CA PRO A 293 -15.81 -0.76 -9.17
C PRO A 293 -17.16 -0.33 -8.58
N TRP A 294 -17.95 -1.25 -8.04
CA TRP A 294 -19.21 -1.01 -7.31
C TRP A 294 -19.60 -2.22 -6.46
N ILE A 295 -20.48 -2.00 -5.50
CA ILE A 295 -21.08 -3.05 -4.66
C ILE A 295 -22.49 -3.35 -5.16
N PRO A 296 -22.75 -4.52 -5.77
CA PRO A 296 -24.04 -4.81 -6.43
C PRO A 296 -25.28 -4.68 -5.52
N THR A 297 -25.14 -4.91 -4.21
CA THR A 297 -26.22 -4.77 -3.22
C THR A 297 -26.52 -3.30 -2.87
N ALA A 298 -25.55 -2.39 -3.09
CA ALA A 298 -25.72 -0.95 -2.92
C ALA A 298 -26.15 -0.24 -4.22
N GLY A 299 -26.06 -0.94 -5.35
CA GLY A 299 -26.43 -0.46 -6.66
C GLY A 299 -25.49 -0.94 -7.75
N LYS A 300 -25.93 -0.91 -8.98
CA LYS A 300 -25.17 -1.32 -10.17
C LYS A 300 -25.52 -0.45 -11.36
N PRO A 301 -24.65 -0.37 -12.38
CA PRO A 301 -24.96 0.35 -13.62
C PRO A 301 -26.29 -0.09 -14.22
N ARG A 302 -27.02 0.84 -14.82
CA ARG A 302 -28.30 0.56 -15.48
C ARG A 302 -28.13 -0.38 -16.68
N ALA A 303 -29.21 -1.04 -17.07
CA ALA A 303 -29.20 -1.87 -18.26
C ALA A 303 -28.87 -1.03 -19.52
N GLY A 304 -27.99 -1.58 -20.37
CA GLY A 304 -27.55 -0.89 -21.60
C GLY A 304 -26.34 0.01 -21.44
N THR A 305 -25.83 0.24 -20.22
CA THR A 305 -24.55 0.94 -20.01
C THR A 305 -23.44 0.19 -20.70
N LYS A 306 -22.65 0.88 -21.53
CA LYS A 306 -21.42 0.32 -22.12
C LYS A 306 -20.30 0.36 -21.10
N ILE A 307 -19.70 -0.79 -20.81
CA ILE A 307 -18.65 -0.91 -19.79
C ILE A 307 -17.38 -1.43 -20.44
N PHE A 308 -16.30 -0.67 -20.34
CA PHE A 308 -14.96 -1.03 -20.76
C PHE A 308 -14.08 -1.26 -19.53
N HIS A 309 -13.60 -2.49 -19.34
CA HIS A 309 -12.74 -2.85 -18.21
C HIS A 309 -11.31 -3.05 -18.67
N LEU A 310 -10.45 -2.11 -18.35
CA LEU A 310 -9.04 -2.05 -18.66
C LEU A 310 -8.23 -2.31 -17.39
N ASP A 311 -7.44 -3.35 -17.37
CA ASP A 311 -6.62 -3.75 -16.22
C ASP A 311 -5.47 -4.67 -16.69
N VAL A 312 -4.40 -4.73 -15.93
CA VAL A 312 -3.33 -5.70 -16.14
C VAL A 312 -3.78 -7.14 -15.84
N ASP A 313 -4.81 -7.30 -15.02
CA ASP A 313 -5.50 -8.56 -14.72
C ASP A 313 -7.04 -8.40 -14.73
N PRO A 314 -7.68 -8.27 -15.90
CA PRO A 314 -9.12 -8.07 -16.00
C PRO A 314 -9.95 -9.30 -15.61
N LEU A 315 -9.32 -10.46 -15.47
CA LEU A 315 -9.96 -11.68 -14.96
C LEU A 315 -9.98 -11.76 -13.44
N LYS A 316 -9.14 -10.96 -12.77
CA LYS A 316 -8.95 -10.98 -11.31
C LYS A 316 -8.65 -12.40 -10.80
N GLN A 317 -7.56 -13.00 -11.33
CA GLN A 317 -7.23 -14.41 -11.14
C GLN A 317 -7.11 -14.85 -9.67
N GLN A 318 -6.83 -13.93 -8.76
CA GLN A 318 -6.74 -14.21 -7.32
C GLN A 318 -8.05 -13.94 -6.56
N MET A 319 -9.13 -13.55 -7.24
CA MET A 319 -10.45 -13.35 -6.63
C MET A 319 -11.36 -14.54 -6.97
N PRO A 320 -11.70 -15.41 -6.00
CA PRO A 320 -12.53 -16.57 -6.24
C PRO A 320 -13.93 -16.26 -6.76
N LEU A 321 -14.49 -15.11 -6.36
CA LEU A 321 -15.78 -14.63 -6.82
C LEU A 321 -15.62 -13.21 -7.38
N PHE A 322 -15.71 -13.07 -8.69
CA PHE A 322 -15.64 -11.80 -9.37
C PHE A 322 -16.48 -11.83 -10.66
N SER A 323 -17.39 -10.88 -10.83
CA SER A 323 -18.21 -10.78 -12.02
C SER A 323 -18.53 -9.34 -12.36
N ILE A 324 -18.01 -8.85 -13.48
CA ILE A 324 -18.43 -7.59 -14.12
C ILE A 324 -18.91 -7.93 -15.52
N ASN A 325 -20.17 -7.60 -15.84
CA ASN A 325 -20.69 -7.71 -17.20
C ASN A 325 -20.22 -6.53 -18.04
N ALA A 326 -19.00 -6.62 -18.58
CA ALA A 326 -18.41 -5.57 -19.40
C ALA A 326 -18.58 -5.85 -20.90
N THR A 327 -18.80 -4.77 -21.67
CA THR A 327 -18.83 -4.79 -23.15
C THR A 327 -17.49 -5.28 -23.71
N ARG A 328 -16.39 -4.85 -23.08
CA ARG A 328 -15.01 -5.32 -23.35
C ARG A 328 -14.23 -5.47 -22.07
N LYS A 329 -13.44 -6.53 -21.96
CA LYS A 329 -12.41 -6.73 -20.94
C LYS A 329 -11.06 -6.79 -21.62
N LEU A 330 -10.18 -5.87 -21.32
CA LEU A 330 -8.93 -5.68 -22.05
C LEU A 330 -7.75 -5.74 -21.08
N ARG A 331 -6.80 -6.63 -21.36
CA ARG A 331 -5.55 -6.72 -20.61
C ARG A 331 -4.57 -5.71 -21.17
N VAL A 332 -4.32 -4.63 -20.43
CA VAL A 332 -3.52 -3.50 -20.88
C VAL A 332 -2.94 -2.73 -19.69
N GLY A 333 -1.81 -2.06 -19.88
CA GLY A 333 -1.34 -1.03 -18.95
C GLY A 333 -2.20 0.23 -19.10
N CYS A 334 -2.92 0.62 -18.03
CA CYS A 334 -3.90 1.71 -18.12
C CYS A 334 -3.29 3.06 -18.54
N GLY A 335 -2.03 3.35 -18.15
CA GLY A 335 -1.32 4.54 -18.62
C GLY A 335 -1.16 4.54 -20.17
N ILE A 336 -0.71 3.42 -20.74
CA ILE A 336 -0.57 3.26 -22.19
C ILE A 336 -1.92 3.37 -22.90
N ALA A 337 -2.98 2.78 -22.33
CA ALA A 337 -4.32 2.90 -22.87
C ALA A 337 -4.80 4.36 -22.92
N LEU A 338 -4.54 5.14 -21.86
CA LEU A 338 -4.85 6.56 -21.81
C LEU A 338 -4.06 7.37 -22.85
N GLU A 339 -2.75 7.10 -23.02
CA GLU A 339 -1.94 7.71 -24.09
C GLU A 339 -2.53 7.43 -25.46
N GLN A 340 -2.90 6.18 -25.75
CA GLN A 340 -3.49 5.80 -27.03
C GLN A 340 -4.84 6.45 -27.29
N ILE A 341 -5.72 6.50 -26.25
CA ILE A 341 -7.04 7.13 -26.35
C ILE A 341 -6.89 8.65 -26.58
N ASN A 342 -6.03 9.32 -25.81
CA ASN A 342 -5.76 10.75 -25.97
C ASN A 342 -5.21 11.07 -27.37
N ALA A 343 -4.23 10.30 -27.85
CA ALA A 343 -3.66 10.48 -29.19
C ALA A 343 -4.68 10.23 -30.32
N PHE A 344 -5.64 9.32 -30.12
CA PHE A 344 -6.74 9.13 -31.07
C PHE A 344 -7.68 10.34 -31.07
N LEU A 345 -8.08 10.84 -29.90
CA LEU A 345 -8.96 11.99 -29.75
C LEU A 345 -8.35 13.28 -30.35
N ASP A 346 -7.03 13.47 -30.25
CA ASP A 346 -6.33 14.62 -30.87
C ASP A 346 -6.47 14.62 -32.39
N LYS A 347 -6.46 13.45 -33.02
CA LYS A 347 -6.66 13.32 -34.47
C LYS A 347 -8.10 13.61 -34.93
N GLN A 348 -9.07 13.52 -34.01
CA GLN A 348 -10.49 13.73 -34.34
C GLN A 348 -10.92 15.21 -34.37
N ASN A 349 -10.02 16.15 -34.06
CA ASN A 349 -10.31 17.59 -33.99
C ASN A 349 -11.59 17.88 -33.18
N ILE A 350 -11.62 17.38 -31.94
CA ILE A 350 -12.80 17.46 -31.07
C ILE A 350 -13.25 18.93 -30.92
N ASN A 351 -14.46 19.22 -31.37
CA ASN A 351 -15.09 20.50 -31.10
C ASN A 351 -15.65 20.54 -29.67
N ARG A 352 -14.89 21.11 -28.74
CA ARG A 352 -15.28 21.24 -27.33
C ARG A 352 -16.60 22.00 -27.14
N ALA A 353 -16.93 22.90 -28.07
CA ALA A 353 -18.21 23.63 -28.01
C ALA A 353 -19.45 22.71 -28.10
N LYS A 354 -19.31 21.50 -28.64
CA LYS A 354 -20.35 20.47 -28.66
C LYS A 354 -20.76 20.02 -27.25
N TYR A 355 -19.87 20.12 -26.29
CA TYR A 355 -20.02 19.61 -24.91
C TYR A 355 -20.12 20.72 -23.88
N THR A 356 -20.45 21.96 -24.30
CA THR A 356 -20.44 23.12 -23.38
C THR A 356 -21.36 22.90 -22.19
N LEU A 357 -22.58 22.40 -22.41
CA LEU A 357 -23.55 22.19 -21.35
C LEU A 357 -23.11 21.11 -20.37
N GLU A 358 -22.52 20.03 -20.85
CA GLU A 358 -22.05 18.93 -20.03
C GLU A 358 -20.81 19.36 -19.19
N PHE A 359 -19.94 20.18 -19.73
CA PHE A 359 -18.82 20.77 -18.98
C PHE A 359 -19.29 21.75 -17.91
N GLU A 360 -20.28 22.61 -18.23
CA GLU A 360 -20.89 23.54 -17.27
C GLU A 360 -21.60 22.77 -16.13
N GLU A 361 -22.39 21.74 -16.44
CA GLU A 361 -23.04 20.87 -15.45
C GLU A 361 -21.99 20.19 -14.56
N ARG A 362 -20.90 19.66 -15.14
CA ARG A 362 -19.82 19.04 -14.40
C ARG A 362 -19.13 20.01 -13.44
N SER A 363 -18.84 21.22 -13.89
CA SER A 363 -18.19 22.27 -13.09
C SER A 363 -19.10 22.70 -11.93
N GLU A 364 -20.40 22.91 -12.15
CA GLU A 364 -21.33 23.29 -11.11
C GLU A 364 -21.52 22.17 -10.07
N ASN A 365 -21.63 20.91 -10.51
CA ASN A 365 -21.70 19.76 -9.62
C ASN A 365 -20.42 19.61 -8.77
N TYR A 366 -19.24 19.84 -9.37
CA TYR A 366 -17.97 19.85 -8.63
C TYR A 366 -17.94 20.96 -7.58
N LYS A 367 -18.33 22.18 -7.94
CA LYS A 367 -18.35 23.32 -7.03
C LYS A 367 -19.30 23.06 -5.85
N THR A 368 -20.53 22.65 -6.10
CA THR A 368 -21.50 22.30 -5.05
C THR A 368 -20.98 21.20 -4.12
N TRP A 369 -20.37 20.17 -4.68
CA TRP A 369 -19.75 19.11 -3.89
C TRP A 369 -18.60 19.64 -3.00
N ARG A 370 -17.71 20.49 -3.55
CA ARG A 370 -16.62 21.12 -2.78
C ARG A 370 -17.13 22.02 -1.67
N GLU A 371 -18.16 22.81 -1.93
CA GLU A 371 -18.80 23.68 -0.92
C GLU A 371 -19.39 22.83 0.24
N THR A 372 -20.01 21.70 -0.09
CA THR A 372 -20.52 20.75 0.93
C THR A 372 -19.41 20.18 1.78
N LEU A 373 -18.27 19.80 1.20
CA LEU A 373 -17.10 19.33 1.96
C LEU A 373 -16.53 20.45 2.85
N GLN A 374 -16.36 21.65 2.30
CA GLN A 374 -15.80 22.78 3.05
C GLN A 374 -16.65 23.17 4.26
N ALA A 375 -17.95 23.05 4.17
CA ALA A 375 -18.86 23.30 5.30
C ALA A 375 -18.59 22.35 6.48
N LEU A 376 -18.17 21.10 6.22
CA LEU A 376 -17.82 20.12 7.26
C LEU A 376 -16.47 20.41 7.95
N GLU A 377 -15.64 21.26 7.37
CA GLU A 377 -14.34 21.68 7.93
C GLU A 377 -14.46 22.78 9.00
N SER A 378 -15.66 23.28 9.25
CA SER A 378 -15.92 24.33 10.24
C SER A 378 -15.75 23.80 11.66
N PRO A 379 -15.27 24.65 12.59
CA PRO A 379 -15.22 24.29 14.00
C PRO A 379 -16.62 23.94 14.55
N SER A 380 -16.70 22.90 15.36
CA SER A 380 -17.93 22.53 16.06
C SER A 380 -18.15 23.41 17.28
N SER A 381 -19.42 23.68 17.63
CA SER A 381 -19.78 24.53 18.78
C SER A 381 -19.47 23.89 20.14
N ASP A 382 -19.35 22.56 20.19
CA ASP A 382 -19.01 21.77 21.38
C ASP A 382 -17.48 21.55 21.57
N GLY A 383 -16.66 22.07 20.64
CA GLY A 383 -15.21 21.96 20.68
C GLY A 383 -14.65 20.58 20.33
N VAL A 384 -15.49 19.65 19.89
CA VAL A 384 -15.07 18.29 19.50
C VAL A 384 -14.33 18.31 18.16
N VAL A 385 -13.23 17.57 18.05
CA VAL A 385 -12.43 17.49 16.81
C VAL A 385 -13.09 16.50 15.86
N SER A 386 -13.76 16.99 14.81
CA SER A 386 -14.24 16.15 13.73
C SER A 386 -13.11 15.72 12.79
N VAL A 387 -13.25 14.58 12.10
CA VAL A 387 -12.24 14.11 11.14
C VAL A 387 -12.07 15.08 9.95
N PRO A 388 -13.13 15.67 9.37
CA PRO A 388 -13.01 16.75 8.38
C PRO A 388 -12.21 17.96 8.88
N TYR A 389 -12.51 18.44 10.09
CA TYR A 389 -11.78 19.56 10.69
C TYR A 389 -10.30 19.21 10.90
N LEU A 390 -10.00 18.04 11.48
CA LEU A 390 -8.62 17.58 11.66
C LEU A 390 -7.86 17.52 10.31
N ALA A 391 -8.45 16.92 9.28
CA ALA A 391 -7.83 16.80 7.97
C ALA A 391 -7.52 18.18 7.36
N SER A 392 -8.44 19.14 7.47
CA SER A 392 -8.21 20.51 7.01
C SER A 392 -7.04 21.17 7.76
N ARG A 393 -6.95 20.99 9.09
CA ARG A 393 -5.84 21.55 9.88
C ARG A 393 -4.50 20.93 9.52
N LEU A 394 -4.45 19.61 9.30
CA LEU A 394 -3.24 18.93 8.82
C LEU A 394 -2.82 19.44 7.44
N ARG A 395 -3.77 19.53 6.47
CA ARG A 395 -3.53 20.07 5.13
C ARG A 395 -2.93 21.48 5.17
N ASP A 396 -3.47 22.34 6.02
CA ASP A 396 -3.13 23.76 6.07
C ASP A 396 -1.84 24.03 6.86
N SER A 397 -1.50 23.18 7.83
CA SER A 397 -0.37 23.37 8.76
C SER A 397 0.89 22.59 8.42
N LEU A 398 0.77 21.40 7.78
CA LEU A 398 1.93 20.57 7.44
C LEU A 398 2.66 21.09 6.19
N PRO A 399 3.94 20.72 5.98
CA PRO A 399 4.67 21.05 4.77
C PRO A 399 3.92 20.62 3.49
N LYS A 400 4.01 21.41 2.44
CA LYS A 400 3.25 21.18 1.18
C LYS A 400 3.69 19.95 0.38
N ASP A 401 4.83 19.38 0.70
CA ASP A 401 5.38 18.13 0.14
C ASP A 401 5.14 16.93 1.06
N THR A 402 4.24 17.05 2.04
CA THR A 402 3.88 15.94 2.94
C THR A 402 3.33 14.75 2.16
N ILE A 403 3.86 13.57 2.46
CA ILE A 403 3.31 12.29 2.00
C ILE A 403 2.47 11.71 3.14
N TYR A 404 1.20 11.46 2.87
CA TYR A 404 0.28 10.87 3.82
C TYR A 404 0.24 9.37 3.68
N VAL A 405 0.52 8.65 4.79
CA VAL A 405 0.38 7.20 4.89
C VAL A 405 -0.91 6.90 5.63
N LEU A 406 -1.89 6.30 4.94
CA LEU A 406 -3.27 6.25 5.45
C LEU A 406 -3.75 4.81 5.69
N GLU A 407 -4.13 4.53 6.94
CA GLU A 407 -4.82 3.30 7.33
C GLU A 407 -5.88 3.60 8.41
N ALA A 408 -6.98 4.25 8.01
CA ALA A 408 -8.02 4.73 8.93
C ALA A 408 -9.40 4.12 8.67
N VAL A 409 -9.47 3.03 7.92
CA VAL A 409 -10.65 2.20 7.58
C VAL A 409 -11.93 3.01 7.38
N THR A 410 -12.77 3.18 8.41
CA THR A 410 -14.06 3.89 8.34
C THR A 410 -13.93 5.40 8.15
N ASN A 411 -12.77 5.99 8.44
CA ASN A 411 -12.50 7.41 8.29
C ASN A 411 -11.69 7.77 7.02
N ALA A 412 -11.24 6.77 6.25
CA ALA A 412 -10.35 6.99 5.10
C ALA A 412 -10.96 7.94 4.05
N GLY A 413 -12.23 7.76 3.70
CA GLY A 413 -12.92 8.63 2.75
C GLY A 413 -12.98 10.09 3.20
N HIS A 414 -13.29 10.35 4.48
CA HIS A 414 -13.28 11.70 5.04
C HIS A 414 -11.88 12.33 4.97
N LEU A 415 -10.86 11.57 5.36
CA LEU A 415 -9.47 12.07 5.29
C LEU A 415 -9.07 12.44 3.87
N ILE A 416 -9.28 11.56 2.90
CA ILE A 416 -8.90 11.81 1.50
C ILE A 416 -9.62 13.04 0.93
N HIS A 417 -10.94 13.16 1.19
CA HIS A 417 -11.73 14.29 0.70
C HIS A 417 -11.24 15.63 1.26
N HIS A 418 -10.82 15.68 2.55
CA HIS A 418 -10.48 16.93 3.22
C HIS A 418 -8.97 17.24 3.24
N LEU A 419 -8.10 16.25 3.01
CA LEU A 419 -6.67 16.48 2.74
C LEU A 419 -6.44 17.16 1.39
N ASN A 420 -7.40 17.06 0.47
CA ASN A 420 -7.41 17.75 -0.81
C ASN A 420 -6.11 17.52 -1.62
N LEU A 421 -5.77 16.26 -1.84
CA LEU A 421 -4.51 15.85 -2.45
C LEU A 421 -4.53 16.04 -3.97
N THR A 422 -3.52 16.72 -4.50
CA THR A 422 -3.44 17.06 -5.93
C THR A 422 -2.24 16.42 -6.65
N LYS A 423 -1.25 15.96 -5.89
CA LYS A 423 0.01 15.44 -6.45
C LYS A 423 0.06 13.91 -6.41
N PRO A 424 0.36 13.23 -7.52
CA PRO A 424 0.67 11.81 -7.52
C PRO A 424 1.77 11.48 -6.50
N GLY A 425 1.60 10.38 -5.75
CA GLY A 425 2.54 9.95 -4.73
C GLY A 425 2.47 10.69 -3.39
N SER A 426 1.53 11.66 -3.21
CA SER A 426 1.28 12.31 -1.91
C SER A 426 0.36 11.49 -0.98
N LEU A 427 -0.29 10.45 -1.50
CA LEU A 427 -1.06 9.47 -0.75
C LEU A 427 -0.45 8.08 -0.94
N VAL A 428 -0.29 7.35 0.14
CA VAL A 428 0.10 5.95 0.17
C VAL A 428 -0.83 5.24 1.14
N ALA A 429 -1.68 4.35 0.64
CA ALA A 429 -2.59 3.57 1.47
C ALA A 429 -2.53 2.08 1.15
N SER A 430 -2.96 1.24 2.09
CA SER A 430 -2.85 -0.21 1.94
C SER A 430 -3.74 -0.76 0.84
N GLY A 431 -4.97 -0.26 0.71
CA GLY A 431 -5.96 -0.83 -0.21
C GLY A 431 -6.35 -2.29 0.08
N ALA A 432 -5.92 -2.86 1.23
CA ALA A 432 -6.08 -4.26 1.59
C ALA A 432 -6.58 -4.43 3.03
N GLY A 433 -6.96 -5.67 3.41
CA GLY A 433 -7.64 -5.97 4.67
C GLY A 433 -6.74 -6.34 5.86
N GLY A 434 -5.43 -6.49 5.65
CA GLY A 434 -4.50 -6.80 6.74
C GLY A 434 -4.15 -5.56 7.55
N LEU A 435 -4.77 -5.40 8.72
CA LEU A 435 -4.56 -4.24 9.59
C LEU A 435 -3.15 -4.21 10.19
N GLY A 436 -2.65 -3.01 10.49
CA GLY A 436 -1.36 -2.79 11.13
C GLY A 436 -0.21 -2.51 10.16
N TRP A 437 -0.52 -2.23 8.92
CA TRP A 437 0.47 -1.89 7.90
C TRP A 437 1.05 -0.47 8.07
N GLY A 438 0.24 0.51 8.50
CA GLY A 438 0.53 1.94 8.42
C GLY A 438 1.80 2.37 9.15
N GLY A 439 2.06 1.81 10.34
CA GLY A 439 3.28 2.14 11.10
C GLY A 439 4.57 1.70 10.41
N GLY A 440 4.61 0.44 9.95
CA GLY A 440 5.74 -0.07 9.18
C GLY A 440 5.91 0.66 7.85
N ALA A 441 4.81 0.92 7.15
CA ALA A 441 4.83 1.66 5.89
C ALA A 441 5.41 3.07 6.02
N ALA A 442 5.10 3.78 7.10
CA ALA A 442 5.67 5.11 7.36
C ALA A 442 7.21 5.08 7.42
N LEU A 443 7.79 4.04 8.04
CA LEU A 443 9.24 3.82 8.02
C LEU A 443 9.76 3.66 6.58
N GLY A 444 9.11 2.80 5.81
CA GLY A 444 9.50 2.52 4.43
C GLY A 444 9.37 3.73 3.51
N VAL A 445 8.27 4.47 3.60
CA VAL A 445 8.05 5.72 2.84
C VAL A 445 9.12 6.74 3.17
N LYS A 446 9.46 6.92 4.47
CA LYS A 446 10.53 7.86 4.88
C LYS A 446 11.89 7.45 4.36
N LEU A 447 12.22 6.16 4.37
CA LEU A 447 13.47 5.64 3.80
C LEU A 447 13.53 5.85 2.27
N GLY A 448 12.40 5.65 1.58
CA GLY A 448 12.30 5.84 0.13
C GLY A 448 12.24 7.32 -0.31
N LYS A 449 11.78 8.21 0.56
CA LYS A 449 11.61 9.66 0.34
C LYS A 449 12.19 10.45 1.50
N PRO A 450 13.52 10.38 1.73
CA PRO A 450 14.14 10.96 2.93
C PRO A 450 13.97 12.48 3.05
N GLY A 451 13.81 13.19 1.94
CA GLY A 451 13.59 14.65 1.92
C GLY A 451 12.15 15.08 2.24
N SER A 452 11.17 14.19 2.15
CA SER A 452 9.76 14.53 2.36
C SER A 452 9.36 14.44 3.85
N PHE A 453 8.39 15.25 4.23
CA PHE A 453 7.70 15.11 5.52
C PHE A 453 6.69 13.96 5.42
N ILE A 454 6.69 13.02 6.37
CA ILE A 454 5.78 11.89 6.38
C ILE A 454 4.79 12.04 7.52
N CYS A 455 3.50 11.99 7.19
CA CYS A 455 2.40 11.98 8.14
C CYS A 455 1.60 10.69 8.00
N ALA A 456 1.73 9.78 8.94
CA ALA A 456 0.89 8.59 9.01
C ALA A 456 -0.39 8.91 9.78
N ILE A 457 -1.55 8.47 9.28
CA ILE A 457 -2.85 8.63 9.94
C ILE A 457 -3.48 7.25 10.07
N VAL A 458 -3.67 6.80 11.30
CA VAL A 458 -4.19 5.47 11.61
C VAL A 458 -5.36 5.53 12.59
N GLY A 459 -6.25 4.56 12.55
CA GLY A 459 -7.25 4.38 13.62
C GLY A 459 -6.61 3.79 14.89
N ASP A 460 -7.29 3.94 16.02
CA ASP A 460 -6.90 3.38 17.31
C ASP A 460 -6.67 1.85 17.25
N GLY A 461 -7.57 1.12 16.59
CA GLY A 461 -7.42 -0.32 16.39
C GLY A 461 -6.25 -0.69 15.47
N VAL A 462 -5.99 0.10 14.42
CA VAL A 462 -4.83 -0.09 13.54
C VAL A 462 -3.53 0.12 14.30
N TYR A 463 -3.47 1.13 15.18
CA TYR A 463 -2.30 1.38 16.01
C TYR A 463 -1.90 0.15 16.82
N LEU A 464 -2.88 -0.51 17.46
CA LEU A 464 -2.63 -1.73 18.24
C LEU A 464 -2.20 -2.92 17.37
N PHE A 465 -2.73 -3.04 16.15
CA PHE A 465 -2.30 -4.07 15.19
C PHE A 465 -0.88 -3.86 14.66
N SER A 466 -0.40 -2.61 14.60
CA SER A 466 0.85 -2.24 13.93
C SER A 466 2.12 -2.60 14.69
N GLN A 467 2.04 -3.15 15.90
CA GLN A 467 3.20 -3.42 16.76
C GLN A 467 4.09 -2.16 16.88
N MET A 468 3.48 -1.07 17.32
CA MET A 468 4.09 0.27 17.31
C MET A 468 5.35 0.36 18.17
N GLU A 469 5.49 -0.50 19.18
CA GLU A 469 6.73 -0.61 19.97
C GLU A 469 7.93 -0.97 19.07
N SER A 470 7.76 -1.90 18.14
CA SER A 470 8.77 -2.25 17.14
C SER A 470 9.00 -1.11 16.15
N VAL A 471 7.94 -0.46 15.66
CA VAL A 471 8.02 0.66 14.72
C VAL A 471 8.84 1.81 15.30
N TYR A 472 8.51 2.28 16.51
CA TYR A 472 9.22 3.41 17.11
C TYR A 472 10.64 3.05 17.55
N TRP A 473 10.89 1.80 17.95
CA TRP A 473 12.25 1.34 18.20
C TRP A 473 13.13 1.38 16.93
N ILE A 474 12.60 0.89 15.79
CA ILE A 474 13.28 0.95 14.49
C ILE A 474 13.52 2.40 14.08
N ALA A 475 12.47 3.24 14.17
CA ALA A 475 12.55 4.66 13.81
C ALA A 475 13.69 5.37 14.56
N ARG A 476 13.78 5.13 15.88
CA ARG A 476 14.84 5.70 16.71
C ARG A 476 16.22 5.16 16.37
N ARG A 477 16.33 3.84 16.13
CA ARG A 477 17.62 3.18 15.87
C ARG A 477 18.25 3.65 14.56
N TYR A 478 17.45 3.97 13.57
CA TYR A 478 17.88 4.28 12.21
C TYR A 478 17.59 5.73 11.80
N ASP A 479 17.23 6.59 12.74
CA ASP A 479 16.95 8.02 12.53
C ASP A 479 15.91 8.24 11.41
N ILE A 480 14.73 7.61 11.55
CA ILE A 480 13.62 7.64 10.59
C ILE A 480 12.46 8.44 11.20
N PRO A 481 12.50 9.79 11.19
CA PRO A 481 11.47 10.62 11.81
C PRO A 481 10.20 10.69 10.95
N PHE A 482 9.03 10.58 11.60
CA PHE A 482 7.72 10.80 11.00
C PHE A 482 6.72 11.27 12.06
N LEU A 483 5.65 11.95 11.59
CA LEU A 483 4.47 12.25 12.40
C LEU A 483 3.46 11.12 12.28
N LEU A 484 2.86 10.71 13.40
CA LEU A 484 1.74 9.77 13.39
C LEU A 484 0.54 10.39 14.12
N ILE A 485 -0.63 10.34 13.48
CA ILE A 485 -1.91 10.75 14.04
C ILE A 485 -2.71 9.49 14.34
N VAL A 486 -3.16 9.34 15.58
CA VAL A 486 -4.07 8.27 16.01
C VAL A 486 -5.48 8.86 16.10
N LEU A 487 -6.39 8.35 15.28
CA LEU A 487 -7.82 8.68 15.37
C LEU A 487 -8.44 7.78 16.43
N ASN A 488 -8.56 8.29 17.65
CA ASN A 488 -9.16 7.55 18.75
C ASN A 488 -10.67 7.79 18.79
N ASN A 489 -11.43 6.84 18.27
CA ASN A 489 -12.89 6.81 18.37
C ASN A 489 -13.39 5.76 19.37
N GLY A 490 -12.49 5.13 20.13
CA GLY A 490 -12.75 4.18 21.21
C GLY A 490 -13.02 2.76 20.76
N GLY A 491 -12.58 2.34 19.56
CA GLY A 491 -12.67 0.94 19.12
C GLY A 491 -13.07 0.74 17.66
N TRP A 492 -13.42 -0.48 17.31
CA TRP A 492 -13.74 -0.86 15.94
C TRP A 492 -15.19 -0.50 15.54
N ASN A 493 -15.35 0.31 14.50
CA ASN A 493 -16.67 0.64 13.95
C ASN A 493 -17.12 -0.36 12.86
N ALA A 494 -16.20 -0.87 12.05
CA ALA A 494 -16.50 -1.70 10.89
C ALA A 494 -17.33 -2.96 11.20
N PRO A 495 -17.10 -3.73 12.29
CA PRO A 495 -17.92 -4.89 12.60
C PRO A 495 -19.39 -4.54 12.86
N LYS A 496 -19.68 -3.42 13.55
CA LYS A 496 -21.06 -2.97 13.79
C LYS A 496 -21.71 -2.47 12.49
N VAL A 497 -20.99 -1.73 11.66
CA VAL A 497 -21.46 -1.33 10.31
C VAL A 497 -21.88 -2.56 9.52
N SER A 498 -21.01 -3.59 9.46
CA SER A 498 -21.29 -4.83 8.74
C SER A 498 -22.49 -5.58 9.31
N ALA A 499 -22.60 -5.66 10.64
CA ALA A 499 -23.73 -6.32 11.30
C ALA A 499 -25.07 -5.63 10.94
N LEU A 500 -25.09 -4.30 10.89
CA LEU A 500 -26.30 -3.53 10.56
C LEU A 500 -26.66 -3.60 9.07
N LEU A 501 -25.70 -3.80 8.17
CA LEU A 501 -25.98 -4.04 6.75
C LEU A 501 -26.71 -5.38 6.53
N VAL A 502 -26.44 -6.39 7.38
CA VAL A 502 -27.08 -7.72 7.28
C VAL A 502 -28.32 -7.81 8.17
N HIS A 503 -28.27 -7.25 9.37
CA HIS A 503 -29.30 -7.36 10.42
C HIS A 503 -29.70 -5.97 10.92
N LYS A 504 -30.35 -5.18 10.06
CA LYS A 504 -30.68 -3.77 10.32
C LYS A 504 -31.40 -3.57 11.67
N ASP A 505 -32.35 -4.44 12.01
CA ASP A 505 -33.16 -4.40 13.23
C ASP A 505 -32.75 -5.51 14.23
N GLY A 506 -31.56 -6.10 14.05
CA GLY A 506 -31.05 -7.18 14.88
C GLY A 506 -30.61 -6.72 16.28
N LEU A 507 -30.17 -7.67 17.11
CA LEU A 507 -29.74 -7.39 18.48
C LEU A 507 -28.57 -6.39 18.52
N SER A 508 -27.65 -6.48 17.56
CA SER A 508 -26.51 -5.57 17.45
C SER A 508 -26.89 -4.10 17.25
N SER A 509 -28.08 -3.82 16.67
CA SER A 509 -28.58 -2.44 16.48
C SER A 509 -28.88 -1.73 17.82
N LYS A 510 -29.21 -2.51 18.85
CA LYS A 510 -29.62 -2.06 20.18
C LYS A 510 -28.53 -2.25 21.24
N SER A 511 -27.39 -2.85 20.88
CA SER A 511 -26.29 -3.14 21.79
C SER A 511 -25.23 -2.03 21.76
N ASN A 512 -24.64 -1.74 22.92
CA ASN A 512 -23.48 -0.86 23.01
C ASN A 512 -22.21 -1.56 22.49
N ARG A 513 -21.12 -0.80 22.32
CA ARG A 513 -19.87 -1.33 21.77
C ARG A 513 -19.15 -2.32 22.69
N ARG A 514 -19.33 -2.18 24.01
CA ARG A 514 -18.71 -3.08 24.99
C ARG A 514 -19.33 -4.47 24.94
N ASP A 515 -20.66 -4.55 24.86
CA ASP A 515 -21.38 -5.83 24.72
C ASP A 515 -21.08 -6.51 23.37
N LEU A 516 -20.77 -5.74 22.34
CA LEU A 516 -20.35 -6.25 21.03
C LEU A 516 -18.86 -6.64 20.97
N ASN A 517 -18.10 -6.43 22.05
CA ASN A 517 -16.65 -6.68 22.12
C ASN A 517 -15.84 -5.92 21.04
N ILE A 518 -16.21 -4.69 20.74
CA ILE A 518 -15.55 -3.81 19.77
C ILE A 518 -15.08 -2.48 20.38
N SER A 519 -15.20 -2.33 21.71
CA SER A 519 -14.72 -1.17 22.46
C SER A 519 -13.28 -1.39 22.96
N PHE A 520 -12.50 -0.29 23.00
CA PHE A 520 -11.17 -0.25 23.64
C PHE A 520 -11.20 0.51 24.98
N ASP A 521 -12.27 0.33 25.73
CA ASP A 521 -12.38 0.86 27.09
C ASP A 521 -11.86 -0.17 28.11
N PRO A 522 -10.85 0.15 28.98
CA PRO A 522 -10.17 1.44 29.06
C PRO A 522 -9.24 1.73 27.87
N SER A 523 -9.22 3.01 27.43
CA SER A 523 -8.37 3.43 26.29
C SER A 523 -6.89 3.21 26.58
N PRO A 524 -6.11 2.63 25.65
CA PRO A 524 -4.66 2.56 25.78
C PRO A 524 -4.01 3.95 25.78
N ASP A 525 -2.85 4.07 26.41
CA ASP A 525 -2.00 5.25 26.30
C ASP A 525 -1.14 5.16 25.01
N TYR A 526 -1.70 5.59 23.87
CA TYR A 526 -1.03 5.52 22.57
C TYR A 526 0.26 6.36 22.52
N PRO A 527 0.27 7.63 23.02
CA PRO A 527 1.50 8.41 23.12
C PRO A 527 2.54 7.77 24.06
N GLY A 528 2.11 7.18 25.15
CA GLY A 528 2.98 6.51 26.12
C GLY A 528 3.73 5.33 25.52
N ILE A 529 3.08 4.51 24.69
CA ILE A 529 3.72 3.40 23.96
C ILE A 529 4.85 3.93 23.06
N ALA A 530 4.61 4.98 22.29
CA ALA A 530 5.61 5.58 21.40
C ALA A 530 6.78 6.18 22.17
N THR A 531 6.50 6.86 23.29
CA THR A 531 7.50 7.47 24.15
C THR A 531 8.39 6.40 24.80
N ALA A 532 7.80 5.33 25.34
CA ALA A 532 8.51 4.25 26.00
C ALA A 532 9.43 3.49 25.02
N ALA A 533 8.94 3.16 23.84
CA ALA A 533 9.67 2.38 22.85
C ALA A 533 10.73 3.18 22.08
N GLY A 534 10.37 4.38 21.60
CA GLY A 534 11.19 5.13 20.67
C GLY A 534 11.63 6.52 21.17
N LYS A 535 11.29 6.92 22.38
CA LYS A 535 11.45 8.30 22.88
C LYS A 535 10.79 9.33 21.95
N ALA A 536 9.71 8.94 21.28
CA ALA A 536 8.91 9.84 20.48
C ALA A 536 8.27 10.93 21.36
N TRP A 537 8.07 12.10 20.81
CA TRP A 537 7.22 13.09 21.44
C TRP A 537 5.76 12.65 21.30
N GLY A 538 4.97 12.80 22.34
CA GLY A 538 3.59 12.34 22.35
C GLY A 538 2.64 13.31 23.02
N LYS A 539 1.44 13.48 22.44
CA LYS A 539 0.37 14.32 23.01
C LYS A 539 -1.00 13.76 22.67
N THR A 540 -1.91 13.83 23.66
CA THR A 540 -3.33 13.60 23.48
C THR A 540 -4.04 14.94 23.30
N VAL A 541 -4.91 15.02 22.29
CA VAL A 541 -5.74 16.18 21.92
C VAL A 541 -7.20 15.75 22.05
N THR A 542 -7.94 16.47 22.89
CA THR A 542 -9.36 16.21 23.16
C THR A 542 -10.27 17.33 22.67
N THR A 543 -9.70 18.53 22.44
CA THR A 543 -10.44 19.72 22.02
C THR A 543 -9.80 20.39 20.81
N GLN A 544 -10.60 21.15 20.06
CA GLN A 544 -10.13 21.90 18.90
C GLN A 544 -9.05 22.92 19.22
N SER A 545 -9.12 23.56 20.40
CA SER A 545 -8.15 24.57 20.82
C SER A 545 -6.74 24.01 21.06
N GLU A 546 -6.63 22.72 21.35
CA GLU A 546 -5.36 22.02 21.55
C GLU A 546 -4.70 21.57 20.24
N LEU A 547 -5.48 21.47 19.14
CA LEU A 547 -5.07 20.78 17.90
C LEU A 547 -3.93 21.53 17.19
N ASP A 548 -4.12 22.81 16.86
CA ASP A 548 -3.12 23.58 16.11
C ASP A 548 -1.78 23.72 16.85
N PRO A 549 -1.76 24.01 18.16
CA PRO A 549 -0.53 23.99 18.93
C PRO A 549 0.17 22.61 18.90
N ALA A 550 -0.60 21.51 18.99
CA ALA A 550 -0.06 20.17 18.95
C ALA A 550 0.54 19.82 17.58
N ILE A 551 -0.15 20.16 16.48
CA ILE A 551 0.36 19.93 15.12
C ILE A 551 1.66 20.72 14.91
N LYS A 552 1.71 21.97 15.33
CA LYS A 552 2.90 22.80 15.20
C LYS A 552 4.08 22.20 15.96
N GLU A 553 3.90 21.88 17.24
CA GLU A 553 4.97 21.30 18.08
C GLU A 553 5.46 19.95 17.53
N ALA A 554 4.53 19.07 17.13
CA ALA A 554 4.86 17.78 16.51
C ALA A 554 5.64 17.95 15.19
N THR A 555 5.29 18.94 14.37
CA THR A 555 6.00 19.26 13.15
C THR A 555 7.43 19.68 13.41
N ASP A 556 7.64 20.59 14.38
CA ASP A 556 8.97 21.06 14.80
C ASP A 556 9.83 19.88 15.32
N VAL A 557 9.23 18.95 16.08
CA VAL A 557 9.90 17.74 16.59
C VAL A 557 10.33 16.81 15.44
N VAL A 558 9.46 16.58 14.46
CA VAL A 558 9.77 15.70 13.33
C VAL A 558 10.85 16.31 12.43
N GLN A 559 10.78 17.61 12.18
CA GLN A 559 11.83 18.34 11.45
C GLN A 559 13.15 18.36 12.24
N GLY A 560 13.10 18.29 13.56
CA GLY A 560 14.25 18.12 14.45
C GLY A 560 14.80 16.69 14.50
N GLY A 561 14.28 15.76 13.70
CA GLY A 561 14.80 14.38 13.55
C GLY A 561 14.24 13.37 14.54
N LYS A 562 13.12 13.62 15.19
CA LYS A 562 12.46 12.69 16.12
C LYS A 562 11.05 12.36 15.65
N CYS A 563 10.54 11.17 15.97
CA CYS A 563 9.14 10.86 15.77
C CYS A 563 8.24 11.66 16.72
N ALA A 564 7.06 11.99 16.22
CA ALA A 564 5.99 12.56 17.02
C ALA A 564 4.69 11.76 16.84
N VAL A 565 3.89 11.66 17.89
CA VAL A 565 2.57 11.06 17.86
C VAL A 565 1.55 12.00 18.48
N ILE A 566 0.44 12.22 17.79
CA ILE A 566 -0.72 12.92 18.31
C ILE A 566 -1.89 11.95 18.34
N GLU A 567 -2.39 11.64 19.52
CA GLU A 567 -3.68 10.99 19.69
C GLU A 567 -4.76 12.06 19.63
N VAL A 568 -5.74 11.90 18.75
CA VAL A 568 -6.87 12.81 18.61
C VAL A 568 -8.15 12.09 18.94
N SER A 569 -8.85 12.54 19.99
CA SER A 569 -10.19 12.06 20.29
C SER A 569 -11.17 12.53 19.22
N VAL A 570 -11.74 11.60 18.47
CA VAL A 570 -12.72 11.90 17.42
C VAL A 570 -14.06 11.24 17.73
N PRO A 571 -15.19 11.79 17.24
CA PRO A 571 -16.49 11.21 17.49
C PRO A 571 -16.58 9.76 17.01
N SER A 572 -17.18 8.91 17.83
CA SER A 572 -17.64 7.59 17.38
C SER A 572 -18.77 7.75 16.37
N MET A 573 -18.87 6.85 15.40
CA MET A 573 -20.04 6.74 14.51
C MET A 573 -21.33 6.38 15.28
N TRP A 574 -21.19 5.87 16.50
CA TRP A 574 -22.30 5.40 17.34
C TRP A 574 -22.40 6.25 18.59
N LYS A 575 -23.61 6.79 18.86
CA LYS A 575 -23.90 7.34 20.19
C LYS A 575 -24.01 6.16 21.16
N GLU A 576 -23.26 6.22 22.25
CA GLU A 576 -23.45 5.30 23.37
C GLU A 576 -24.61 5.83 24.20
N ASN A 577 -25.66 5.03 24.36
CA ASN A 577 -26.77 5.32 25.27
C ASN A 577 -26.40 4.91 26.69
#